data_7216cce9433deceb92c29772b07c652c
#
_entry.id   7216cce9433deceb92c29772b07c652c
#
_cell.length_a   1.000
_cell.length_b   1.000
_cell.length_c   1.000
_cell.angle_alpha   90.00
_cell.angle_beta   90.00
_cell.angle_gamma   90.00
#
_symmetry.space_group_name_H-M   'P 1'
#
loop_
_entity.id
_entity.type
_entity.pdbx_description
1 polymer ?
#
loop_
_entity_poly.entity_id
_entity_poly.type
_entity_poly.pdbx_seq_one_letter_code
_entity_poly.pdbx_strand_id
1 'polypeptide(L)'
;MYEYAVVGKGLIGSAAARYLSQWSDAVALIGPDEPSGNWSAHEGVFGSHYDQGRITRCMDGSLAWALWATRSIAQYPEIEAQSGIRFHYRTGGVQVGFTTKDPNSNLNRAERTALQLGTAYDKYSSAAFRQRYPQYHFGDGLTVLHETGEAGYINPRSLVQAQVKIAEMQGANIVRETVMEIDTGGSAVTLRTDGGQTMRARRVLVAAGAWTEFLTGAKLGLVPTPRTIVMAQIDAAEAARLQNMPTIIWYEGVNNPDIEGVYILPPIQYPDGNTYIKLGGALFAIDYPQSASELNQWFRGSGSAVEARALEYELRRVIPGLRTESVQAKTCVVTNRVDANGVDVGVPLIAPIGAGNVMVAAAGCGAAAKSSNEIGRLAALQLHRMR
;
A
#
# COMPACT_ATOMS: atom_id res chain seq x y z
N MET A 1 27.73 -6.92 15.41
CA MET A 1 27.64 -5.87 14.37
C MET A 1 26.99 -6.50 13.14
N TYR A 2 25.95 -5.90 12.59
CA TYR A 2 25.27 -6.39 11.40
C TYR A 2 25.98 -5.91 10.12
N GLU A 3 25.84 -6.66 9.06
CA GLU A 3 26.19 -6.19 7.72
C GLU A 3 25.12 -5.24 7.19
N TYR A 4 23.85 -5.61 7.38
CA TYR A 4 22.69 -4.81 6.99
C TYR A 4 21.72 -4.64 8.15
N ALA A 5 21.21 -3.43 8.32
CA ALA A 5 20.03 -3.18 9.13
C ALA A 5 18.93 -2.53 8.28
N VAL A 6 17.70 -3.03 8.42
CA VAL A 6 16.52 -2.46 7.77
C VAL A 6 15.63 -1.85 8.83
N VAL A 7 15.42 -0.55 8.78
CA VAL A 7 14.57 0.22 9.68
C VAL A 7 13.20 0.41 9.06
N GLY A 8 12.18 -0.17 9.68
CA GLY A 8 10.80 -0.19 9.20
C GLY A 8 10.38 -1.57 8.72
N LYS A 9 9.60 -2.27 9.54
CA LYS A 9 9.07 -3.62 9.31
C LYS A 9 7.73 -3.60 8.54
N GLY A 10 7.60 -2.64 7.59
CA GLY A 10 6.46 -2.54 6.70
C GLY A 10 6.64 -3.33 5.40
N LEU A 11 5.76 -3.08 4.41
CA LEU A 11 5.74 -3.81 3.13
C LEU A 11 7.07 -3.77 2.38
N ILE A 12 7.73 -2.62 2.29
CA ILE A 12 9.02 -2.48 1.56
C ILE A 12 10.16 -3.04 2.40
N GLY A 13 10.23 -2.70 3.69
CA GLY A 13 11.34 -3.11 4.54
C GLY A 13 11.37 -4.61 4.81
N SER A 14 10.23 -5.26 5.03
CA SER A 14 10.18 -6.72 5.20
C SER A 14 10.62 -7.46 3.92
N ALA A 15 10.22 -6.98 2.74
CA ALA A 15 10.69 -7.51 1.48
C ALA A 15 12.20 -7.31 1.31
N ALA A 16 12.72 -6.12 1.61
CA ALA A 16 14.16 -5.85 1.52
C ALA A 16 14.97 -6.74 2.47
N ALA A 17 14.52 -6.92 3.71
CA ALA A 17 15.19 -7.80 4.67
C ALA A 17 15.23 -9.26 4.17
N ARG A 18 14.12 -9.78 3.61
CA ARG A 18 14.08 -11.12 3.01
C ARG A 18 15.10 -11.28 1.88
N TYR A 19 15.29 -10.27 1.03
CA TYR A 19 16.31 -10.34 -0.02
C TYR A 19 17.73 -10.20 0.52
N LEU A 20 17.98 -9.34 1.50
CA LEU A 20 19.29 -9.17 2.12
C LEU A 20 19.73 -10.43 2.87
N SER A 21 18.79 -11.12 3.54
CA SER A 21 19.10 -12.36 4.25
C SER A 21 19.39 -13.57 3.36
N GLN A 22 19.17 -13.47 2.03
CA GLN A 22 19.70 -14.44 1.07
C GLN A 22 21.20 -14.28 0.82
N TRP A 23 21.78 -13.09 1.14
CA TRP A 23 23.18 -12.76 0.84
C TRP A 23 24.05 -12.66 2.09
N SER A 24 23.44 -12.54 3.27
CA SER A 24 24.13 -12.42 4.55
C SER A 24 23.25 -12.94 5.69
N ASP A 25 23.86 -13.63 6.64
CA ASP A 25 23.27 -14.04 7.92
C ASP A 25 23.33 -12.92 8.99
N ALA A 26 24.03 -11.82 8.70
CA ALA A 26 24.18 -10.67 9.58
C ALA A 26 23.20 -9.53 9.22
N VAL A 27 21.91 -9.84 9.16
CA VAL A 27 20.82 -8.90 8.84
C VAL A 27 19.96 -8.65 10.07
N ALA A 28 19.61 -7.39 10.33
CA ALA A 28 18.59 -7.01 11.31
C ALA A 28 17.42 -6.34 10.60
N LEU A 29 16.18 -6.74 10.92
CA LEU A 29 14.96 -6.04 10.55
C LEU A 29 14.33 -5.47 11.81
N ILE A 30 14.19 -4.14 11.87
CA ILE A 30 13.80 -3.40 13.07
C ILE A 30 12.51 -2.65 12.79
N GLY A 31 11.51 -2.85 13.63
CA GLY A 31 10.24 -2.14 13.57
C GLY A 31 9.20 -2.74 14.50
N PRO A 32 8.29 -1.93 15.05
CA PRO A 32 7.28 -2.41 15.99
C PRO A 32 6.28 -3.36 15.33
N ASP A 33 5.58 -4.12 16.15
CA ASP A 33 4.40 -4.84 15.71
C ASP A 33 3.18 -3.90 15.62
N GLU A 34 2.11 -4.37 14.97
CA GLU A 34 0.84 -3.64 14.98
C GLU A 34 0.32 -3.51 16.42
N PRO A 35 -0.15 -2.31 16.83
CA PRO A 35 -0.68 -2.14 18.17
C PRO A 35 -1.84 -3.09 18.43
N SER A 36 -1.80 -3.82 19.54
CA SER A 36 -2.92 -4.61 20.02
C SER A 36 -3.92 -3.71 20.75
N GLY A 37 -5.22 -3.82 20.42
CA GLY A 37 -6.28 -3.10 21.14
C GLY A 37 -6.62 -1.74 20.54
N ASN A 38 -6.89 -0.76 21.41
CA ASN A 38 -7.39 0.55 20.98
C ASN A 38 -6.30 1.45 20.43
N TRP A 39 -6.35 1.71 19.12
CA TRP A 39 -5.39 2.59 18.45
C TRP A 39 -5.41 4.05 18.95
N SER A 40 -6.54 4.52 19.50
CA SER A 40 -6.62 5.90 20.00
C SER A 40 -5.69 6.17 21.19
N ALA A 41 -5.29 5.11 21.92
CA ALA A 41 -4.37 5.18 23.05
C ALA A 41 -2.92 4.82 22.70
N HIS A 42 -2.64 4.43 21.45
CA HIS A 42 -1.28 4.05 21.06
C HIS A 42 -0.38 5.28 20.88
N GLU A 43 0.76 5.31 21.55
CA GLU A 43 1.71 6.42 21.52
C GLU A 43 2.84 6.25 20.48
N GLY A 44 3.04 5.02 19.98
CA GLY A 44 4.07 4.68 19.00
C GLY A 44 3.71 5.05 17.55
N VAL A 45 4.52 4.60 16.64
CA VAL A 45 4.32 4.79 15.19
C VAL A 45 3.31 3.81 14.62
N PHE A 46 2.66 4.19 13.53
CA PHE A 46 1.70 3.36 12.83
C PHE A 46 2.23 2.92 11.46
N GLY A 47 1.88 1.71 11.03
CA GLY A 47 2.16 1.21 9.70
C GLY A 47 0.97 1.35 8.75
N SER A 48 1.18 1.87 7.54
CA SER A 48 0.12 1.94 6.52
C SER A 48 -0.37 0.57 6.04
N HIS A 49 0.31 -0.50 6.43
CA HIS A 49 -0.07 -1.89 6.09
C HIS A 49 -1.02 -2.55 7.11
N TYR A 50 -1.42 -1.88 8.17
CA TYR A 50 -2.34 -2.39 9.18
C TYR A 50 -3.78 -2.47 8.64
N ASP A 51 -3.99 -3.37 7.68
CA ASP A 51 -5.25 -3.56 6.96
C ASP A 51 -5.35 -4.99 6.43
N GLN A 52 -6.56 -5.42 6.01
CA GLN A 52 -6.81 -6.76 5.45
C GLN A 52 -6.90 -6.77 3.93
N GLY A 53 -7.00 -5.63 3.29
CA GLY A 53 -7.13 -5.58 1.84
C GLY A 53 -6.44 -4.38 1.20
N ARG A 54 -5.62 -4.65 0.17
CA ARG A 54 -5.09 -3.66 -0.78
C ARG A 54 -5.22 -4.23 -2.19
N ILE A 55 -5.69 -3.43 -3.12
CA ILE A 55 -5.82 -3.85 -4.52
C ILE A 55 -4.46 -4.27 -5.07
N THR A 56 -4.44 -5.41 -5.75
CA THR A 56 -3.31 -5.88 -6.56
C THR A 56 -3.75 -6.08 -8.00
N ARG A 57 -2.90 -5.67 -8.94
CA ARG A 57 -3.14 -5.74 -10.38
C ARG A 57 -1.86 -5.50 -11.16
N CYS A 58 -1.75 -6.03 -12.37
CA CYS A 58 -0.66 -5.72 -13.29
C CYS A 58 -0.96 -4.45 -14.10
N MET A 59 -2.21 -4.22 -14.47
CA MET A 59 -2.64 -3.05 -15.22
C MET A 59 -2.54 -1.77 -14.38
N ASP A 60 -1.80 -0.78 -14.88
CA ASP A 60 -1.63 0.53 -14.24
C ASP A 60 -1.40 1.63 -15.28
N GLY A 61 -1.80 2.86 -14.99
CA GLY A 61 -1.57 4.03 -15.87
C GLY A 61 -0.09 4.44 -15.97
N SER A 62 0.77 3.96 -15.09
CA SER A 62 2.22 4.14 -15.11
C SER A 62 2.92 2.83 -15.45
N LEU A 63 3.75 2.85 -16.49
CA LEU A 63 4.53 1.67 -16.90
C LEU A 63 5.46 1.17 -15.78
N ALA A 64 6.06 2.07 -15.00
CA ALA A 64 6.90 1.70 -13.87
C ALA A 64 6.13 0.92 -12.81
N TRP A 65 4.96 1.44 -12.40
CA TRP A 65 4.11 0.77 -11.42
C TRP A 65 3.55 -0.56 -11.95
N ALA A 66 3.17 -0.63 -13.22
CA ALA A 66 2.73 -1.86 -13.87
C ALA A 66 3.84 -2.92 -13.86
N LEU A 67 5.08 -2.55 -14.25
CA LEU A 67 6.23 -3.45 -14.27
C LEU A 67 6.60 -3.96 -12.88
N TRP A 68 6.64 -3.09 -11.86
CA TRP A 68 6.94 -3.49 -10.48
C TRP A 68 5.85 -4.38 -9.89
N ALA A 69 4.58 -4.09 -10.21
CA ALA A 69 3.46 -4.93 -9.82
C ALA A 69 3.57 -6.32 -10.45
N THR A 70 3.76 -6.41 -11.76
CA THR A 70 3.90 -7.69 -12.48
C THR A 70 5.03 -8.54 -11.89
N ARG A 71 6.20 -7.94 -11.63
CA ARG A 71 7.33 -8.64 -11.02
C ARG A 71 7.06 -9.06 -9.57
N SER A 72 6.36 -8.24 -8.79
CA SER A 72 5.99 -8.58 -7.43
C SER A 72 5.00 -9.73 -7.41
N ILE A 73 3.94 -9.65 -8.21
CA ILE A 73 2.86 -10.64 -8.28
C ILE A 73 3.40 -12.00 -8.75
N ALA A 74 4.34 -12.02 -9.69
CA ALA A 74 4.97 -13.24 -10.15
C ALA A 74 5.72 -14.02 -9.03
N GLN A 75 6.11 -13.33 -7.95
CA GLN A 75 6.77 -13.95 -6.78
C GLN A 75 5.81 -14.38 -5.67
N TYR A 76 4.54 -13.96 -5.70
CA TYR A 76 3.59 -14.24 -4.62
C TYR A 76 3.38 -15.74 -4.35
N PRO A 77 3.23 -16.61 -5.37
CA PRO A 77 3.08 -18.05 -5.13
C PRO A 77 4.26 -18.67 -4.38
N GLU A 78 5.48 -18.23 -4.70
CA GLU A 78 6.70 -18.71 -4.02
C GLU A 78 6.76 -18.22 -2.57
N ILE A 79 6.43 -16.94 -2.32
CA ILE A 79 6.40 -16.36 -0.98
C ILE A 79 5.34 -17.06 -0.12
N GLU A 80 4.15 -17.34 -0.66
CA GLU A 80 3.10 -18.09 0.03
C GLU A 80 3.55 -19.52 0.35
N ALA A 81 4.17 -20.20 -0.61
CA ALA A 81 4.67 -21.57 -0.42
C ALA A 81 5.79 -21.65 0.64
N GLN A 82 6.77 -20.76 0.58
CA GLN A 82 7.88 -20.73 1.55
C GLN A 82 7.44 -20.37 2.96
N SER A 83 6.54 -19.39 3.09
CA SER A 83 6.07 -18.92 4.40
C SER A 83 4.95 -19.81 4.98
N GLY A 84 4.18 -20.50 4.13
CA GLY A 84 2.93 -21.15 4.51
C GLY A 84 1.81 -20.16 4.84
N ILE A 85 1.94 -18.87 4.47
CA ILE A 85 0.99 -17.80 4.77
C ILE A 85 0.36 -17.32 3.47
N ARG A 86 -0.95 -17.51 3.32
CA ARG A 86 -1.72 -16.99 2.20
C ARG A 86 -2.00 -15.51 2.38
N PHE A 87 -1.76 -14.72 1.34
CA PHE A 87 -2.03 -13.29 1.34
C PHE A 87 -2.58 -12.75 0.00
N HIS A 88 -2.51 -13.52 -1.09
CA HIS A 88 -2.99 -13.12 -2.40
C HIS A 88 -4.32 -13.78 -2.75
N TYR A 89 -5.30 -12.97 -3.14
CA TYR A 89 -6.66 -13.39 -3.48
C TYR A 89 -7.03 -12.87 -4.86
N ARG A 90 -7.16 -13.79 -5.82
CA ARG A 90 -7.44 -13.51 -7.23
C ARG A 90 -8.94 -13.37 -7.44
N THR A 91 -9.46 -12.19 -7.22
CA THR A 91 -10.89 -11.88 -7.42
C THR A 91 -11.17 -11.15 -8.73
N GLY A 92 -10.12 -10.89 -9.53
CA GLY A 92 -10.18 -9.98 -10.65
C GLY A 92 -10.10 -8.51 -10.20
N GLY A 93 -9.88 -7.64 -11.18
CA GLY A 93 -9.82 -6.19 -10.95
C GLY A 93 -10.35 -5.43 -12.14
N VAL A 94 -11.15 -4.39 -11.90
CA VAL A 94 -11.66 -3.52 -12.95
C VAL A 94 -11.15 -2.10 -12.79
N GLN A 95 -10.88 -1.46 -13.92
CA GLN A 95 -10.66 -0.03 -14.02
C GLN A 95 -11.76 0.59 -14.86
N VAL A 96 -12.37 1.64 -14.35
CA VAL A 96 -13.55 2.29 -14.93
C VAL A 96 -13.22 3.74 -15.25
N GLY A 97 -13.60 4.19 -16.44
CA GLY A 97 -13.41 5.57 -16.87
C GLY A 97 -14.15 5.88 -18.16
N PHE A 98 -14.09 7.14 -18.57
CA PHE A 98 -14.70 7.56 -19.83
C PHE A 98 -13.98 6.98 -21.04
N THR A 99 -14.75 6.63 -22.07
CA THR A 99 -14.22 6.42 -23.40
C THR A 99 -13.84 7.79 -23.97
N THR A 100 -12.57 8.07 -24.06
CA THR A 100 -12.05 9.35 -24.56
C THR A 100 -10.98 9.15 -25.63
N LYS A 101 -10.80 10.17 -26.49
CA LYS A 101 -9.69 10.21 -27.46
C LYS A 101 -8.39 10.74 -26.84
N ASP A 102 -8.42 11.24 -25.61
CA ASP A 102 -7.20 11.69 -24.93
C ASP A 102 -6.33 10.48 -24.56
N PRO A 103 -5.13 10.35 -25.17
CA PRO A 103 -4.22 9.26 -24.87
C PRO A 103 -3.67 9.29 -23.44
N ASN A 104 -3.83 10.41 -22.74
CA ASN A 104 -3.34 10.64 -21.39
C ASN A 104 -4.40 10.42 -20.29
N SER A 105 -5.64 10.11 -20.66
CA SER A 105 -6.63 9.69 -19.67
C SER A 105 -6.14 8.47 -18.88
N ASN A 106 -6.58 8.33 -17.64
CA ASN A 106 -6.15 7.23 -16.77
C ASN A 106 -6.42 5.87 -17.40
N LEU A 107 -7.61 5.69 -18.00
CA LEU A 107 -8.01 4.44 -18.62
C LEU A 107 -7.16 4.10 -19.85
N ASN A 108 -6.93 5.07 -20.75
CA ASN A 108 -6.14 4.86 -21.95
C ASN A 108 -4.66 4.58 -21.63
N ARG A 109 -4.11 5.22 -20.60
CA ARG A 109 -2.77 4.90 -20.09
C ARG A 109 -2.69 3.48 -19.56
N ALA A 110 -3.69 3.06 -18.76
CA ALA A 110 -3.75 1.71 -18.20
C ALA A 110 -3.86 0.64 -19.31
N GLU A 111 -4.70 0.87 -20.30
CA GLU A 111 -4.83 -0.02 -21.46
C GLU A 111 -3.51 -0.12 -22.25
N ARG A 112 -2.87 1.00 -22.50
CA ARG A 112 -1.57 1.05 -23.21
C ARG A 112 -0.49 0.26 -22.48
N THR A 113 -0.36 0.42 -21.16
CA THR A 113 0.63 -0.33 -20.37
C THR A 113 0.30 -1.82 -20.32
N ALA A 114 -0.98 -2.19 -20.25
CA ALA A 114 -1.40 -3.58 -20.33
C ALA A 114 -0.98 -4.24 -21.65
N LEU A 115 -1.20 -3.54 -22.77
CA LEU A 115 -0.76 -4.02 -24.10
C LEU A 115 0.77 -4.15 -24.19
N GLN A 116 1.52 -3.17 -23.65
CA GLN A 116 2.99 -3.22 -23.65
C GLN A 116 3.57 -4.38 -22.84
N LEU A 117 2.91 -4.77 -21.74
CA LEU A 117 3.37 -5.83 -20.84
C LEU A 117 2.70 -7.18 -21.11
N GLY A 118 1.80 -7.27 -22.10
CA GLY A 118 1.07 -8.50 -22.39
C GLY A 118 0.08 -8.91 -21.29
N THR A 119 -0.40 -7.95 -20.47
CA THR A 119 -1.41 -8.21 -19.45
C THR A 119 -2.75 -8.48 -20.13
N ALA A 120 -3.33 -9.65 -19.88
CA ALA A 120 -4.62 -10.03 -20.42
C ALA A 120 -5.76 -9.28 -19.70
N TYR A 121 -6.70 -8.75 -20.46
CA TYR A 121 -7.90 -8.10 -19.96
C TYR A 121 -9.05 -8.19 -20.95
N ASP A 122 -10.27 -8.11 -20.44
CA ASP A 122 -11.48 -7.93 -21.24
C ASP A 122 -11.91 -6.46 -21.21
N LYS A 123 -12.50 -5.97 -22.30
CA LYS A 123 -13.01 -4.61 -22.41
C LYS A 123 -14.52 -4.61 -22.61
N TYR A 124 -15.22 -3.88 -21.77
CA TYR A 124 -16.69 -3.78 -21.79
C TYR A 124 -17.13 -2.32 -21.86
N SER A 125 -18.33 -2.10 -22.43
CA SER A 125 -19.12 -0.93 -22.05
C SER A 125 -19.70 -1.12 -20.65
N SER A 126 -20.03 -0.05 -19.94
CA SER A 126 -20.67 -0.14 -18.62
C SER A 126 -21.97 -0.95 -18.67
N ALA A 127 -22.75 -0.85 -19.75
CA ALA A 127 -23.97 -1.63 -19.95
C ALA A 127 -23.68 -3.14 -20.09
N ALA A 128 -22.69 -3.52 -20.89
CA ALA A 128 -22.28 -4.93 -21.04
C ALA A 128 -21.68 -5.51 -19.74
N PHE A 129 -20.91 -4.70 -19.02
CA PHE A 129 -20.39 -5.11 -17.72
C PHE A 129 -21.51 -5.36 -16.70
N ARG A 130 -22.51 -4.50 -16.65
CA ARG A 130 -23.69 -4.66 -15.78
C ARG A 130 -24.49 -5.93 -16.09
N GLN A 131 -24.56 -6.37 -17.35
CA GLN A 131 -25.20 -7.67 -17.69
C GLN A 131 -24.48 -8.86 -17.06
N ARG A 132 -23.16 -8.80 -16.97
CA ARG A 132 -22.32 -9.84 -16.37
C ARG A 132 -22.24 -9.74 -14.84
N TYR A 133 -22.27 -8.51 -14.33
CA TYR A 133 -22.17 -8.17 -12.90
C TYR A 133 -23.30 -7.23 -12.50
N PRO A 134 -24.54 -7.73 -12.38
CA PRO A 134 -25.74 -6.89 -12.20
C PRO A 134 -25.78 -6.12 -10.88
N GLN A 135 -24.92 -6.50 -9.93
CA GLN A 135 -24.79 -5.81 -8.65
C GLN A 135 -24.05 -4.47 -8.73
N TYR A 136 -23.43 -4.12 -9.89
CA TYR A 136 -22.67 -2.88 -10.03
C TYR A 136 -23.31 -1.91 -11.01
N HIS A 137 -23.21 -0.63 -10.67
CA HIS A 137 -23.71 0.45 -11.51
C HIS A 137 -22.67 1.57 -11.61
N PHE A 138 -22.04 1.70 -12.77
CA PHE A 138 -21.04 2.74 -13.02
C PHE A 138 -21.59 3.95 -13.78
N GLY A 139 -22.85 3.97 -14.18
CA GLY A 139 -23.41 4.98 -15.08
C GLY A 139 -23.18 4.65 -16.56
N ASP A 140 -23.78 5.44 -17.42
CA ASP A 140 -23.72 5.22 -18.87
C ASP A 140 -22.50 5.90 -19.51
N GLY A 141 -22.06 5.41 -20.67
CA GLY A 141 -20.98 6.00 -21.45
C GLY A 141 -19.57 5.70 -20.93
N LEU A 142 -19.44 4.85 -19.91
CA LEU A 142 -18.14 4.44 -19.36
C LEU A 142 -17.64 3.16 -20.01
N THR A 143 -16.32 3.02 -20.03
CA THR A 143 -15.59 1.81 -20.39
C THR A 143 -15.06 1.14 -19.13
N VAL A 144 -15.10 -0.19 -19.11
CA VAL A 144 -14.56 -1.03 -18.05
C VAL A 144 -13.48 -1.93 -18.64
N LEU A 145 -12.29 -1.84 -18.12
CA LEU A 145 -11.19 -2.79 -18.38
C LEU A 145 -11.14 -3.79 -17.24
N HIS A 146 -11.28 -5.07 -17.52
CA HIS A 146 -11.35 -6.15 -16.53
C HIS A 146 -10.16 -7.10 -16.67
N GLU A 147 -9.22 -6.99 -15.76
CA GLU A 147 -8.09 -7.90 -15.58
C GLU A 147 -8.55 -9.10 -14.73
N THR A 148 -8.60 -10.29 -15.33
CA THR A 148 -9.16 -11.50 -14.69
C THR A 148 -8.09 -12.44 -14.11
N GLY A 149 -6.83 -12.34 -14.53
CA GLY A 149 -5.76 -13.28 -14.17
C GLY A 149 -5.30 -13.16 -12.72
N GLU A 150 -4.26 -12.37 -12.53
CA GLU A 150 -3.61 -12.21 -11.23
C GLU A 150 -4.16 -11.03 -10.41
N ALA A 151 -5.09 -10.27 -10.97
CA ALA A 151 -5.72 -9.15 -10.30
C ALA A 151 -6.63 -9.59 -9.15
N GLY A 152 -6.77 -8.71 -8.17
CA GLY A 152 -7.59 -8.93 -6.98
C GLY A 152 -7.08 -8.10 -5.82
N TYR A 153 -6.85 -8.72 -4.67
CA TYR A 153 -6.28 -8.03 -3.52
C TYR A 153 -5.23 -8.86 -2.79
N ILE A 154 -4.35 -8.18 -2.10
CA ILE A 154 -3.48 -8.76 -1.09
C ILE A 154 -3.96 -8.39 0.31
N ASN A 155 -3.74 -9.30 1.28
CA ASN A 155 -3.76 -8.98 2.69
C ASN A 155 -2.37 -8.43 3.06
N PRO A 156 -2.22 -7.12 3.29
CA PRO A 156 -0.89 -6.54 3.54
C PRO A 156 -0.30 -6.96 4.88
N ARG A 157 -1.11 -7.25 5.91
CA ARG A 157 -0.62 -7.83 7.17
C ARG A 157 0.03 -9.18 6.93
N SER A 158 -0.69 -10.06 6.23
CA SER A 158 -0.21 -11.42 5.93
C SER A 158 1.01 -11.40 5.01
N LEU A 159 1.08 -10.47 4.04
CA LEU A 159 2.27 -10.31 3.18
C LEU A 159 3.49 -9.90 4.01
N VAL A 160 3.35 -8.93 4.93
CA VAL A 160 4.46 -8.54 5.82
C VAL A 160 4.87 -9.72 6.71
N GLN A 161 3.91 -10.43 7.30
CA GLN A 161 4.18 -11.62 8.11
C GLN A 161 4.92 -12.71 7.32
N ALA A 162 4.52 -12.97 6.07
CA ALA A 162 5.17 -13.92 5.18
C ALA A 162 6.62 -13.53 4.88
N GLN A 163 6.86 -12.27 4.53
CA GLN A 163 8.20 -11.75 4.26
C GLN A 163 9.10 -11.82 5.51
N VAL A 164 8.58 -11.40 6.68
CA VAL A 164 9.31 -11.45 7.96
C VAL A 164 9.66 -12.88 8.33
N LYS A 165 8.70 -13.81 8.23
CA LYS A 165 8.92 -15.23 8.55
C LYS A 165 10.02 -15.84 7.67
N ILE A 166 10.02 -15.56 6.36
CA ILE A 166 11.07 -16.05 5.46
C ILE A 166 12.42 -15.43 5.81
N ALA A 167 12.49 -14.12 6.07
CA ALA A 167 13.73 -13.47 6.49
C ALA A 167 14.30 -14.08 7.79
N GLU A 168 13.43 -14.36 8.77
CA GLU A 168 13.81 -15.02 10.04
C GLU A 168 14.30 -16.46 9.79
N MET A 169 13.65 -17.24 8.94
CA MET A 169 14.09 -18.57 8.53
C MET A 169 15.45 -18.54 7.80
N GLN A 170 15.79 -17.43 7.14
CA GLN A 170 17.08 -17.19 6.49
C GLN A 170 18.15 -16.63 7.44
N GLY A 171 17.86 -16.48 8.75
CA GLY A 171 18.80 -16.03 9.77
C GLY A 171 18.75 -14.54 10.12
N ALA A 172 17.82 -13.76 9.55
CA ALA A 172 17.65 -12.36 9.93
C ALA A 172 17.16 -12.23 11.39
N ASN A 173 17.76 -11.29 12.13
CA ASN A 173 17.32 -10.94 13.48
C ASN A 173 16.13 -9.95 13.40
N ILE A 174 15.00 -10.31 14.00
CA ILE A 174 13.79 -9.47 14.01
C ILE A 174 13.69 -8.75 15.34
N VAL A 175 13.85 -7.42 15.31
CA VAL A 175 13.75 -6.54 16.48
C VAL A 175 12.44 -5.78 16.45
N ARG A 176 11.57 -6.05 17.46
CA ARG A 176 10.20 -5.50 17.53
C ARG A 176 10.14 -4.20 18.31
N GLU A 177 11.04 -3.28 17.98
CA GLU A 177 11.18 -1.97 18.63
C GLU A 177 11.20 -0.87 17.57
N THR A 178 10.93 0.36 17.98
CA THR A 178 11.00 1.54 17.11
C THR A 178 12.39 2.14 17.15
N VAL A 179 13.02 2.37 15.99
CA VAL A 179 14.27 3.14 15.91
C VAL A 179 13.94 4.61 16.13
N MET A 180 14.59 5.19 17.15
CA MET A 180 14.41 6.60 17.55
C MET A 180 15.55 7.49 17.04
N GLU A 181 16.74 6.92 16.80
CA GLU A 181 17.92 7.67 16.38
C GLU A 181 18.79 6.85 15.43
N ILE A 182 19.33 7.53 14.43
CA ILE A 182 20.30 7.01 13.46
C ILE A 182 21.53 7.89 13.52
N ASP A 183 22.63 7.38 14.07
CA ASP A 183 23.92 8.07 14.16
C ASP A 183 24.89 7.53 13.11
N THR A 184 25.36 8.40 12.23
CA THR A 184 26.26 8.11 11.11
C THR A 184 27.68 8.63 11.34
N GLY A 185 28.01 9.14 12.54
CA GLY A 185 29.29 9.78 12.85
C GLY A 185 30.49 8.83 12.96
N GLY A 186 30.29 7.52 12.90
CA GLY A 186 31.33 6.50 13.04
C GLY A 186 31.60 5.70 11.76
N SER A 187 32.49 4.70 11.86
CA SER A 187 32.79 3.74 10.78
C SER A 187 31.63 2.77 10.47
N ALA A 188 30.64 2.72 11.34
CA ALA A 188 29.39 1.98 11.19
C ALA A 188 28.24 2.84 11.70
N VAL A 189 27.07 2.64 11.15
CA VAL A 189 25.84 3.32 11.59
C VAL A 189 25.40 2.72 12.92
N THR A 190 25.09 3.60 13.88
CA THR A 190 24.52 3.21 15.18
C THR A 190 23.02 3.54 15.21
N LEU A 191 22.21 2.58 15.59
CA LEU A 191 20.76 2.70 15.73
C LEU A 191 20.39 2.57 17.21
N ARG A 192 19.56 3.48 17.73
CA ARG A 192 19.01 3.42 19.10
C ARG A 192 17.50 3.25 19.02
N THR A 193 16.98 2.34 19.82
CA THR A 193 15.54 2.01 19.85
C THR A 193 14.86 2.55 21.08
N ASP A 194 13.52 2.62 21.05
CA ASP A 194 12.66 2.99 22.19
C ASP A 194 12.77 1.99 23.37
N GLY A 195 13.12 0.73 23.10
CA GLY A 195 13.42 -0.28 24.12
C GLY A 195 14.83 -0.15 24.75
N GLY A 196 15.60 0.86 24.34
CA GLY A 196 16.95 1.12 24.86
C GLY A 196 18.06 0.28 24.24
N GLN A 197 17.77 -0.52 23.20
CA GLN A 197 18.81 -1.26 22.48
C GLN A 197 19.68 -0.32 21.64
N THR A 198 20.98 -0.63 21.60
CA THR A 198 21.94 0.02 20.69
C THR A 198 22.50 -1.03 19.74
N MET A 199 22.29 -0.81 18.45
CA MET A 199 22.68 -1.73 17.39
C MET A 199 23.63 -1.03 16.41
N ARG A 200 24.55 -1.79 15.82
CA ARG A 200 25.51 -1.26 14.83
C ARG A 200 25.44 -2.06 13.55
N ALA A 201 25.37 -1.37 12.41
CA ALA A 201 25.37 -1.96 11.08
C ALA A 201 26.34 -1.24 10.14
N ARG A 202 26.89 -1.98 9.17
CA ARG A 202 27.74 -1.39 8.13
C ARG A 202 26.92 -0.54 7.15
N ARG A 203 25.73 -1.01 6.81
CA ARG A 203 24.80 -0.35 5.88
C ARG A 203 23.39 -0.41 6.44
N VAL A 204 22.64 0.67 6.28
CA VAL A 204 21.29 0.79 6.79
C VAL A 204 20.33 1.18 5.67
N LEU A 205 19.20 0.45 5.56
CA LEU A 205 18.06 0.84 4.76
C LEU A 205 16.96 1.41 5.66
N VAL A 206 16.57 2.65 5.44
CA VAL A 206 15.41 3.26 6.10
C VAL A 206 14.18 3.12 5.20
N ALA A 207 13.26 2.25 5.61
CA ALA A 207 11.98 1.98 4.94
C ALA A 207 10.81 2.29 5.89
N ALA A 208 10.90 3.43 6.59
CA ALA A 208 9.97 3.84 7.66
C ALA A 208 8.68 4.52 7.14
N GLY A 209 8.38 4.43 5.83
CA GLY A 209 7.17 4.97 5.22
C GLY A 209 7.01 6.48 5.48
N ALA A 210 5.86 6.89 6.03
CA ALA A 210 5.56 8.28 6.34
C ALA A 210 6.48 8.91 7.41
N TRP A 211 7.16 8.08 8.20
CA TRP A 211 8.06 8.51 9.29
C TRP A 211 9.49 8.78 8.83
N THR A 212 9.81 8.49 7.56
CA THR A 212 11.21 8.49 7.06
C THR A 212 11.90 9.85 7.24
N GLU A 213 11.28 10.96 6.88
CA GLU A 213 11.88 12.29 7.06
C GLU A 213 11.99 12.69 8.53
N PHE A 214 10.99 12.36 9.35
CA PHE A 214 11.01 12.65 10.78
C PHE A 214 12.13 11.90 11.50
N LEU A 215 12.42 10.66 11.09
CA LEU A 215 13.48 9.85 11.68
C LEU A 215 14.88 10.26 11.18
N THR A 216 15.01 10.58 9.90
CA THR A 216 16.32 10.84 9.30
C THR A 216 16.74 12.30 9.36
N GLY A 217 15.79 13.22 9.54
CA GLY A 217 16.01 14.67 9.41
C GLY A 217 16.35 15.12 7.98
N ALA A 218 16.40 14.21 7.02
CA ALA A 218 16.70 14.49 5.63
C ALA A 218 15.46 15.07 4.91
N LYS A 219 15.65 16.12 4.12
CA LYS A 219 14.60 16.68 3.25
C LYS A 219 14.56 15.89 1.95
N LEU A 220 13.58 15.01 1.79
CA LEU A 220 13.45 14.07 0.68
C LEU A 220 12.25 14.41 -0.23
N GLY A 221 11.47 15.42 0.15
CA GLY A 221 10.22 15.79 -0.51
C GLY A 221 9.08 14.80 -0.23
N LEU A 222 9.14 14.06 0.87
CA LEU A 222 8.08 13.13 1.24
C LEU A 222 6.88 13.89 1.81
N VAL A 223 5.70 13.58 1.31
CA VAL A 223 4.44 14.19 1.71
C VAL A 223 3.51 13.12 2.26
N PRO A 224 3.45 12.94 3.59
CA PRO A 224 2.43 12.10 4.22
C PRO A 224 1.05 12.68 3.94
N THR A 225 0.24 11.96 3.20
CA THR A 225 -1.08 12.40 2.74
C THR A 225 -2.15 11.60 3.47
N PRO A 226 -2.93 12.23 4.35
CA PRO A 226 -4.05 11.61 5.04
C PRO A 226 -5.09 11.07 4.05
N ARG A 227 -5.74 9.98 4.43
CA ARG A 227 -6.84 9.38 3.67
C ARG A 227 -7.86 8.83 4.65
N THR A 228 -9.11 9.05 4.37
CA THR A 228 -10.23 8.38 5.03
C THR A 228 -10.67 7.19 4.19
N ILE A 229 -10.96 6.08 4.83
CA ILE A 229 -11.58 4.92 4.20
C ILE A 229 -12.91 4.61 4.88
N VAL A 230 -13.85 4.10 4.12
CA VAL A 230 -15.15 3.63 4.60
C VAL A 230 -15.15 2.11 4.66
N MET A 231 -15.59 1.58 5.79
CA MET A 231 -15.75 0.16 6.07
C MET A 231 -17.24 -0.11 6.29
N ALA A 232 -17.89 -0.71 5.30
CA ALA A 232 -19.30 -1.09 5.36
C ALA A 232 -19.39 -2.55 5.83
N GLN A 233 -19.84 -2.77 7.06
CA GLN A 233 -20.09 -4.10 7.61
C GLN A 233 -21.32 -4.71 6.94
N ILE A 234 -21.21 -5.96 6.53
CA ILE A 234 -22.27 -6.71 5.85
C ILE A 234 -22.47 -8.07 6.50
N ASP A 235 -23.70 -8.59 6.40
CA ASP A 235 -24.03 -9.93 6.85
C ASP A 235 -23.55 -11.02 5.87
N ALA A 236 -23.69 -12.28 6.27
CA ALA A 236 -23.29 -13.44 5.45
C ALA A 236 -24.10 -13.55 4.15
N ALA A 237 -25.36 -13.15 4.14
CA ALA A 237 -26.20 -13.19 2.94
C ALA A 237 -25.76 -12.16 1.91
N GLU A 238 -25.41 -10.93 2.36
CA GLU A 238 -24.87 -9.92 1.48
C GLU A 238 -23.45 -10.26 1.01
N ALA A 239 -22.63 -10.83 1.86
CA ALA A 239 -21.32 -11.34 1.47
C ALA A 239 -21.41 -12.42 0.39
N ALA A 240 -22.37 -13.34 0.51
CA ALA A 240 -22.65 -14.36 -0.52
C ALA A 240 -23.15 -13.75 -1.84
N ARG A 241 -24.01 -12.72 -1.78
CA ARG A 241 -24.48 -11.98 -2.97
C ARG A 241 -23.34 -11.32 -3.74
N LEU A 242 -22.30 -10.86 -3.03
CA LEU A 242 -21.17 -10.11 -3.57
C LEU A 242 -19.87 -10.94 -3.67
N GLN A 243 -19.94 -12.27 -3.47
CA GLN A 243 -18.76 -13.14 -3.41
C GLN A 243 -17.85 -13.10 -4.64
N ASN A 244 -18.40 -12.81 -5.83
CA ASN A 244 -17.67 -12.74 -7.10
C ASN A 244 -17.26 -11.30 -7.47
N MET A 245 -17.24 -10.42 -6.49
CA MET A 245 -16.89 -9.03 -6.71
C MET A 245 -15.41 -8.87 -7.07
N PRO A 246 -15.04 -8.32 -8.25
CA PRO A 246 -13.68 -7.89 -8.51
C PRO A 246 -13.36 -6.64 -7.67
N THR A 247 -12.08 -6.35 -7.52
CA THR A 247 -11.66 -5.03 -7.03
C THR A 247 -11.98 -3.96 -8.08
N ILE A 248 -12.33 -2.76 -7.64
CA ILE A 248 -12.74 -1.67 -8.52
C ILE A 248 -11.85 -0.46 -8.31
N ILE A 249 -11.39 0.15 -9.40
CA ILE A 249 -10.76 1.46 -9.43
C ILE A 249 -11.52 2.33 -10.41
N TRP A 250 -11.97 3.48 -9.96
CA TRP A 250 -12.75 4.38 -10.76
C TRP A 250 -12.27 5.82 -10.56
N TYR A 251 -11.50 6.33 -11.51
CA TYR A 251 -10.93 7.68 -11.48
C TYR A 251 -11.74 8.71 -12.23
N GLU A 252 -12.55 8.28 -13.20
CA GLU A 252 -13.29 9.19 -14.08
C GLU A 252 -14.79 8.86 -14.03
N GLY A 253 -15.64 9.89 -13.99
CA GLY A 253 -17.09 9.72 -13.92
C GLY A 253 -17.65 9.52 -12.52
N VAL A 254 -16.85 9.73 -11.49
CA VAL A 254 -17.33 9.90 -10.12
C VAL A 254 -18.17 11.18 -10.09
N ASN A 255 -19.41 11.09 -9.61
CA ASN A 255 -20.34 12.24 -9.69
C ASN A 255 -20.05 13.36 -8.68
N ASN A 256 -19.25 13.08 -7.66
CA ASN A 256 -18.87 14.10 -6.70
C ASN A 256 -17.63 14.86 -7.21
N PRO A 257 -17.73 16.18 -7.49
CA PRO A 257 -16.61 16.95 -8.02
C PRO A 257 -15.45 17.11 -7.04
N ASP A 258 -15.67 16.85 -5.75
CA ASP A 258 -14.64 16.94 -4.72
C ASP A 258 -13.84 15.63 -4.58
N ILE A 259 -14.24 14.57 -5.28
CA ILE A 259 -13.57 13.26 -5.25
C ILE A 259 -12.78 13.05 -6.53
N GLU A 260 -11.47 12.91 -6.41
CA GLU A 260 -10.56 12.61 -7.53
C GLU A 260 -10.81 11.21 -8.11
N GLY A 261 -11.15 10.26 -7.24
CA GLY A 261 -11.45 8.89 -7.62
C GLY A 261 -11.71 7.99 -6.42
N VAL A 262 -12.25 6.82 -6.68
CA VAL A 262 -12.55 5.82 -5.65
C VAL A 262 -11.97 4.45 -6.02
N TYR A 263 -11.70 3.67 -4.98
CA TYR A 263 -11.40 2.24 -5.11
C TYR A 263 -12.24 1.44 -4.14
N ILE A 264 -12.68 0.25 -4.56
CA ILE A 264 -13.53 -0.61 -3.76
C ILE A 264 -12.91 -2.02 -3.71
N LEU A 265 -12.92 -2.62 -2.52
CA LEU A 265 -12.54 -4.02 -2.33
C LEU A 265 -13.77 -4.88 -2.10
N PRO A 266 -13.73 -6.16 -2.52
CA PRO A 266 -14.81 -7.12 -2.27
C PRO A 266 -15.02 -7.38 -0.78
N PRO A 267 -16.04 -8.17 -0.40
CA PRO A 267 -16.22 -8.64 0.97
C PRO A 267 -14.96 -9.31 1.51
N ILE A 268 -14.42 -8.79 2.61
CA ILE A 268 -13.22 -9.32 3.28
C ILE A 268 -13.53 -9.46 4.76
N GLN A 269 -13.21 -10.62 5.33
CA GLN A 269 -13.29 -10.83 6.78
C GLN A 269 -12.10 -10.16 7.48
N TYR A 270 -12.40 -9.43 8.57
CA TYR A 270 -11.43 -8.73 9.41
C TYR A 270 -11.20 -9.47 10.73
N PRO A 271 -10.13 -9.13 11.48
CA PRO A 271 -9.78 -9.81 12.74
C PRO A 271 -10.85 -9.72 13.85
N ASP A 272 -11.78 -8.77 13.76
CA ASP A 272 -12.93 -8.64 14.64
C ASP A 272 -14.05 -9.67 14.36
N GLY A 273 -13.84 -10.56 13.37
CA GLY A 273 -14.78 -11.58 12.94
C GLY A 273 -15.83 -11.09 11.94
N ASN A 274 -15.93 -9.79 11.71
CA ASN A 274 -16.92 -9.20 10.80
C ASN A 274 -16.42 -9.16 9.35
N THR A 275 -17.36 -9.10 8.42
CA THR A 275 -17.07 -8.95 6.98
C THR A 275 -17.38 -7.53 6.53
N TYR A 276 -16.43 -6.94 5.81
CA TYR A 276 -16.57 -5.58 5.33
C TYR A 276 -16.33 -5.47 3.83
N ILE A 277 -17.08 -4.55 3.20
CA ILE A 277 -16.71 -3.93 1.94
C ILE A 277 -15.95 -2.65 2.27
N LYS A 278 -14.79 -2.49 1.70
CA LYS A 278 -13.98 -1.30 1.90
C LYS A 278 -14.01 -0.40 0.66
N LEU A 279 -14.24 0.88 0.87
CA LEU A 279 -14.09 1.91 -0.14
C LEU A 279 -13.15 2.99 0.39
N GLY A 280 -12.23 3.43 -0.45
CA GLY A 280 -11.40 4.60 -0.23
C GLY A 280 -11.36 5.46 -1.47
N GLY A 281 -10.90 6.68 -1.30
CA GLY A 281 -10.78 7.65 -2.36
C GLY A 281 -9.82 8.76 -1.96
N ALA A 282 -9.85 9.84 -2.72
CA ALA A 282 -9.11 11.05 -2.43
C ALA A 282 -10.00 12.27 -2.65
N LEU A 283 -10.12 13.12 -1.65
CA LEU A 283 -10.64 14.47 -1.84
C LEU A 283 -9.53 15.39 -2.34
N PHE A 284 -9.90 16.39 -3.15
CA PHE A 284 -8.94 17.37 -3.65
C PHE A 284 -8.40 18.30 -2.55
N ALA A 285 -9.20 18.61 -1.53
CA ALA A 285 -8.78 19.44 -0.39
C ALA A 285 -8.34 18.55 0.78
N ILE A 286 -7.07 18.64 1.17
CA ILE A 286 -6.47 17.81 2.23
C ILE A 286 -5.53 18.67 3.08
N ASP A 287 -5.66 18.52 4.41
CA ASP A 287 -4.68 19.06 5.36
C ASP A 287 -3.56 18.04 5.57
N TYR A 288 -2.32 18.45 5.33
CA TYR A 288 -1.13 17.60 5.44
C TYR A 288 -0.50 17.71 6.84
N PRO A 289 -0.21 16.58 7.52
CA PRO A 289 0.54 16.59 8.77
C PRO A 289 1.94 17.19 8.58
N GLN A 290 2.28 18.18 9.40
CA GLN A 290 3.58 18.87 9.36
C GLN A 290 4.56 18.32 10.39
N SER A 291 4.10 17.45 11.30
CA SER A 291 4.89 16.86 12.36
C SER A 291 4.56 15.40 12.61
N ALA A 292 5.47 14.67 13.23
CA ALA A 292 5.24 13.30 13.67
C ALA A 292 4.05 13.21 14.66
N SER A 293 3.84 14.23 15.49
CA SER A 293 2.72 14.31 16.42
C SER A 293 1.38 14.40 15.69
N GLU A 294 1.26 15.28 14.69
CA GLU A 294 0.06 15.43 13.87
C GLU A 294 -0.24 14.15 13.07
N LEU A 295 0.81 13.50 12.54
CA LEU A 295 0.68 12.22 11.85
C LEU A 295 0.16 11.12 12.78
N ASN A 296 0.66 11.04 14.02
CA ASN A 296 0.15 10.15 15.04
C ASN A 296 -1.30 10.47 15.43
N GLN A 297 -1.62 11.74 15.58
CA GLN A 297 -2.99 12.19 15.90
C GLN A 297 -3.97 11.76 14.79
N TRP A 298 -3.58 11.88 13.52
CA TRP A 298 -4.38 11.39 12.40
C TRP A 298 -4.68 9.90 12.52
N PHE A 299 -3.65 9.07 12.72
CA PHE A 299 -3.84 7.62 12.83
C PHE A 299 -4.70 7.18 14.02
N ARG A 300 -4.68 7.94 15.12
CA ARG A 300 -5.52 7.70 16.31
C ARG A 300 -6.97 8.10 16.11
N GLY A 301 -7.24 8.93 15.12
CA GLY A 301 -8.58 9.43 14.80
C GLY A 301 -9.41 8.47 13.97
N SER A 302 -10.59 8.94 13.62
CA SER A 302 -11.54 8.24 12.75
C SER A 302 -11.59 8.79 11.32
N GLY A 303 -10.66 9.67 10.94
CA GLY A 303 -10.65 10.33 9.64
C GLY A 303 -11.62 11.51 9.52
N SER A 304 -11.81 11.99 8.31
CA SER A 304 -12.71 13.09 7.99
C SER A 304 -14.16 12.59 7.86
N ALA A 305 -15.06 13.14 8.67
CA ALA A 305 -16.48 12.81 8.59
C ALA A 305 -17.13 13.31 7.27
N VAL A 306 -16.60 14.37 6.67
CA VAL A 306 -17.06 14.88 5.37
C VAL A 306 -16.66 13.90 4.28
N GLU A 307 -15.39 13.49 4.25
CA GLU A 307 -14.89 12.51 3.29
C GLU A 307 -15.61 11.16 3.44
N ALA A 308 -15.82 10.68 4.66
CA ALA A 308 -16.53 9.44 4.92
C ALA A 308 -17.95 9.43 4.35
N ARG A 309 -18.73 10.53 4.53
CA ARG A 309 -20.08 10.64 3.98
C ARG A 309 -20.08 10.65 2.43
N ALA A 310 -19.13 11.37 1.83
CA ALA A 310 -18.99 11.41 0.38
C ALA A 310 -18.64 10.02 -0.20
N LEU A 311 -17.71 9.32 0.43
CA LEU A 311 -17.31 7.97 0.05
C LEU A 311 -18.42 6.94 0.25
N GLU A 312 -19.18 7.01 1.35
CA GLU A 312 -20.34 6.14 1.57
C GLU A 312 -21.42 6.35 0.51
N TYR A 313 -21.68 7.59 0.13
CA TYR A 313 -22.60 7.90 -0.95
C TYR A 313 -22.18 7.23 -2.26
N GLU A 314 -20.90 7.33 -2.64
CA GLU A 314 -20.36 6.69 -3.83
C GLU A 314 -20.42 5.15 -3.74
N LEU A 315 -20.15 4.57 -2.58
CA LEU A 315 -20.26 3.13 -2.38
C LEU A 315 -21.68 2.61 -2.67
N ARG A 316 -22.69 3.28 -2.12
CA ARG A 316 -24.11 2.93 -2.34
C ARG A 316 -24.56 3.16 -3.76
N ARG A 317 -23.97 4.11 -4.46
CA ARG A 317 -24.22 4.38 -5.87
C ARG A 317 -23.64 3.30 -6.78
N VAL A 318 -22.42 2.84 -6.49
CA VAL A 318 -21.74 1.77 -7.25
C VAL A 318 -22.38 0.40 -6.99
N ILE A 319 -22.87 0.16 -5.78
CA ILE A 319 -23.54 -1.09 -5.39
C ILE A 319 -24.99 -0.78 -4.95
N PRO A 320 -25.91 -0.60 -5.90
CA PRO A 320 -27.30 -0.33 -5.57
C PRO A 320 -27.92 -1.44 -4.71
N GLY A 321 -28.67 -1.04 -3.70
CA GLY A 321 -29.29 -1.99 -2.77
C GLY A 321 -28.31 -2.66 -1.81
N LEU A 322 -27.09 -2.13 -1.64
CA LEU A 322 -26.14 -2.61 -0.64
C LEU A 322 -26.75 -2.57 0.77
N ARG A 323 -26.84 -3.73 1.40
CA ARG A 323 -27.30 -3.88 2.78
C ARG A 323 -26.12 -3.86 3.72
N THR A 324 -26.17 -2.98 4.70
CA THR A 324 -25.08 -2.81 5.69
C THR A 324 -25.66 -2.90 7.10
N GLU A 325 -24.93 -3.57 7.99
CA GLU A 325 -25.21 -3.57 9.43
C GLU A 325 -24.71 -2.30 10.10
N SER A 326 -23.55 -1.84 9.67
CA SER A 326 -22.93 -0.60 10.12
C SER A 326 -21.99 -0.04 9.06
N VAL A 327 -21.69 1.26 9.15
CA VAL A 327 -20.65 1.92 8.35
C VAL A 327 -19.76 2.71 9.28
N GLN A 328 -18.45 2.48 9.18
CA GLN A 328 -17.44 3.19 9.98
C GLN A 328 -16.34 3.75 9.09
N ALA A 329 -15.78 4.86 9.50
CA ALA A 329 -14.61 5.43 8.88
C ALA A 329 -13.33 4.98 9.61
N LYS A 330 -12.23 4.83 8.88
CA LYS A 330 -10.89 4.60 9.39
C LYS A 330 -9.88 5.48 8.68
N THR A 331 -8.79 5.75 9.36
CA THR A 331 -7.66 6.52 8.85
C THR A 331 -6.70 5.64 8.05
N CYS A 332 -6.08 6.25 7.06
CA CYS A 332 -4.94 5.71 6.33
C CYS A 332 -4.00 6.86 5.96
N VAL A 333 -2.78 6.55 5.58
CA VAL A 333 -1.82 7.53 5.06
C VAL A 333 -1.15 6.96 3.83
N VAL A 334 -1.14 7.76 2.77
CA VAL A 334 -0.31 7.56 1.58
C VAL A 334 0.90 8.48 1.70
N THR A 335 2.09 8.00 1.39
CA THR A 335 3.27 8.86 1.32
C THR A 335 3.59 9.12 -0.14
N ASN A 336 3.34 10.34 -0.58
CA ASN A 336 3.71 10.84 -1.89
C ASN A 336 5.12 11.46 -1.86
N ARG A 337 5.62 11.86 -3.00
CA ARG A 337 6.89 12.56 -3.12
C ARG A 337 6.77 13.69 -4.12
N VAL A 338 7.26 14.86 -3.73
CA VAL A 338 7.37 16.02 -4.62
C VAL A 338 8.84 16.34 -4.94
N ASP A 339 9.07 16.94 -6.10
CA ASP A 339 10.37 17.48 -6.47
C ASP A 339 10.63 18.86 -5.80
N ALA A 340 11.75 19.48 -6.13
CA ALA A 340 12.13 20.78 -5.60
C ALA A 340 11.15 21.92 -5.98
N ASN A 341 10.31 21.70 -6.99
CA ASN A 341 9.28 22.66 -7.44
C ASN A 341 7.90 22.33 -6.85
N GLY A 342 7.79 21.32 -5.98
CA GLY A 342 6.51 20.88 -5.41
C GLY A 342 5.66 20.01 -6.34
N VAL A 343 6.22 19.53 -7.46
CA VAL A 343 5.50 18.68 -8.41
C VAL A 343 5.56 17.22 -7.95
N ASP A 344 4.42 16.54 -7.98
CA ASP A 344 4.36 15.11 -7.63
C ASP A 344 5.20 14.27 -8.61
N VAL A 345 6.17 13.54 -8.06
CA VAL A 345 7.07 12.66 -8.82
C VAL A 345 6.38 11.33 -9.19
N GLY A 346 5.39 10.90 -8.40
CA GLY A 346 4.57 9.72 -8.66
C GLY A 346 5.28 8.38 -8.62
N VAL A 347 6.55 8.31 -8.16
CA VAL A 347 7.33 7.07 -8.02
C VAL A 347 8.12 7.05 -6.71
N PRO A 348 8.47 5.84 -6.19
CA PRO A 348 9.22 5.71 -4.95
C PRO A 348 10.61 6.33 -5.04
N LEU A 349 11.12 6.71 -3.89
CA LEU A 349 12.50 7.11 -3.70
C LEU A 349 13.30 5.89 -3.20
N ILE A 350 14.36 5.51 -3.92
CA ILE A 350 15.39 4.60 -3.45
C ILE A 350 16.72 5.34 -3.70
N ALA A 351 17.33 5.88 -2.65
CA ALA A 351 18.52 6.72 -2.77
C ALA A 351 19.38 6.70 -1.50
N PRO A 352 20.70 6.89 -1.61
CA PRO A 352 21.55 7.12 -0.45
C PRO A 352 21.25 8.49 0.18
N ILE A 353 21.45 8.59 1.49
CA ILE A 353 21.39 9.86 2.23
C ILE A 353 22.67 10.04 3.07
N GLY A 354 23.08 11.31 3.28
CA GLY A 354 24.25 11.63 4.10
C GLY A 354 25.56 11.05 3.55
N ALA A 355 26.42 10.55 4.44
CA ALA A 355 27.79 10.13 4.16
C ALA A 355 27.96 8.74 3.50
N GLY A 356 26.90 8.14 3.00
CA GLY A 356 27.03 6.97 2.10
C GLY A 356 26.72 5.59 2.72
N ASN A 357 26.47 5.48 4.02
CA ASN A 357 26.16 4.18 4.65
C ASN A 357 24.66 3.98 4.93
N VAL A 358 23.84 4.98 4.62
CA VAL A 358 22.40 4.94 4.81
C VAL A 358 21.70 5.18 3.48
N MET A 359 20.72 4.34 3.19
CA MET A 359 19.81 4.46 2.04
C MET A 359 18.39 4.57 2.53
N VAL A 360 17.54 5.26 1.78
CA VAL A 360 16.09 5.31 2.02
C VAL A 360 15.34 4.56 0.93
N ALA A 361 14.22 3.93 1.32
CA ALA A 361 13.21 3.40 0.39
C ALA A 361 11.82 3.83 0.88
N ALA A 362 11.26 4.86 0.26
CA ALA A 362 10.03 5.51 0.70
C ALA A 362 9.17 5.98 -0.48
N ALA A 363 8.08 6.68 -0.21
CA ALA A 363 7.12 7.19 -1.19
C ALA A 363 6.36 6.07 -1.94
N GLY A 364 5.46 5.40 -1.24
CA GLY A 364 4.61 4.35 -1.81
C GLY A 364 3.53 4.85 -2.77
N CYS A 365 3.27 6.17 -2.82
CA CYS A 365 2.38 6.87 -3.76
C CYS A 365 1.00 6.19 -3.93
N GLY A 366 0.44 5.56 -2.87
CA GLY A 366 -0.81 4.80 -2.94
C GLY A 366 -0.75 3.49 -3.73
N ALA A 367 0.35 3.18 -4.42
CA ALA A 367 0.49 2.05 -5.32
C ALA A 367 1.47 0.96 -4.84
N ALA A 368 2.23 1.21 -3.75
CA ALA A 368 3.30 0.32 -3.33
C ALA A 368 2.83 -1.05 -2.82
N ALA A 369 1.61 -1.21 -2.35
CA ALA A 369 1.17 -2.48 -1.78
C ALA A 369 1.38 -3.64 -2.76
N LYS A 370 0.90 -3.51 -4.00
CA LYS A 370 1.06 -4.48 -5.07
C LYS A 370 2.49 -4.63 -5.60
N SER A 371 3.34 -3.61 -5.36
CA SER A 371 4.70 -3.50 -5.93
C SER A 371 5.80 -3.61 -4.88
N SER A 372 5.44 -3.76 -3.60
CA SER A 372 6.36 -3.67 -2.46
C SER A 372 7.47 -4.70 -2.49
N ASN A 373 7.19 -5.91 -2.99
CA ASN A 373 8.18 -6.96 -3.10
C ASN A 373 9.33 -6.56 -4.06
N GLU A 374 8.99 -6.04 -5.24
CA GLU A 374 10.01 -5.61 -6.22
C GLU A 374 10.73 -4.33 -5.75
N ILE A 375 10.01 -3.38 -5.14
CA ILE A 375 10.64 -2.17 -4.58
C ILE A 375 11.63 -2.56 -3.48
N GLY A 376 11.25 -3.49 -2.58
CA GLY A 376 12.14 -4.01 -1.54
C GLY A 376 13.37 -4.73 -2.11
N ARG A 377 13.18 -5.53 -3.19
CA ARG A 377 14.29 -6.18 -3.92
C ARG A 377 15.26 -5.17 -4.51
N LEU A 378 14.74 -4.13 -5.17
CA LEU A 378 15.58 -3.07 -5.76
C LEU A 378 16.34 -2.29 -4.68
N ALA A 379 15.70 -1.97 -3.56
CA ALA A 379 16.34 -1.30 -2.42
C ALA A 379 17.44 -2.18 -1.81
N ALA A 380 17.18 -3.47 -1.60
CA ALA A 380 18.16 -4.43 -1.11
C ALA A 380 19.38 -4.54 -2.04
N LEU A 381 19.12 -4.65 -3.36
CA LEU A 381 20.17 -4.74 -4.37
C LEU A 381 21.05 -3.47 -4.42
N GLN A 382 20.43 -2.29 -4.36
CA GLN A 382 21.18 -1.03 -4.34
C GLN A 382 22.00 -0.90 -3.06
N LEU A 383 21.42 -1.22 -1.88
CA LEU A 383 22.15 -1.21 -0.62
C LEU A 383 23.33 -2.18 -0.63
N HIS A 384 23.16 -3.39 -1.17
CA HIS A 384 24.21 -4.38 -1.28
C HIS A 384 25.38 -3.91 -2.16
N ARG A 385 25.10 -3.14 -3.22
CA ARG A 385 26.09 -2.60 -4.16
C ARG A 385 26.76 -1.31 -3.70
N MET A 386 26.28 -0.68 -2.64
CA MET A 386 26.94 0.49 -2.05
C MET A 386 28.37 0.11 -1.63
N ARG A 387 29.36 0.91 -2.02
CA ARG A 387 30.78 0.71 -1.71
C ARG A 387 31.18 1.41 -0.43
#